data_5018ecee1671d410002f312c22957d88
#
_entry.id   5018ecee1671d410002f312c22957d88
#
_cell.length_a   1.000
_cell.length_b   1.000
_cell.length_c   1.000
_cell.angle_alpha   90.00
_cell.angle_beta   90.00
_cell.angle_gamma   90.00
#
_symmetry.space_group_name_H-M   'P 1'
#
loop_
_entity.id
_entity.type
_entity.pdbx_description
1 polymer ?
#
loop_
_entity_poly.entity_id
_entity_poly.type
_entity_poly.pdbx_seq_one_letter_code
_entity_poly.pdbx_strand_id
1 'polypeptide(L)'
;MEVWDGISDARINFNAAEMRSTSQLEGMSRLTENLNLQRGLLQSLDEIPSLDLIHKTKVTSISREAEGHGAWPVVELDNGRRLRTRLLVGADGFNSPVRTYAQIPSFGWSYDTQGIVATLVHQPRTAYEGPNTTAYQRFLPTGPIAFLPLSRTVSSLVWSTRPHIARVLQASDSSVLACMINAAFRLPQLSLQYLYNRISEAQAAGTPLTAQQVQEEILWREKSHGIDHHSALSTSSAMRSDSAAKIPPTDSHLLPPLVTSIQTGSIASFPIRFNHTESYLGEGPGARTVLVGDAAHTTHPLAGQGLNLGLGDVECLANCIENAVLSGSDVGSHTALQPYARERYLVNHTILAAVDKLHKLYTTEFEPVVWARSTGLEIVNELDSLKAAIMMTAGADSQRSGMAAGWDVMSNGLQTVESVARLARTIGGGMGGILGAGAHALTKKISEYRKV
;
A
#
# COMPACT_ATOMS: atom_id res chain seq x y z
N MET A 1 -5.09 -0.59 13.42
CA MET A 1 -4.35 0.35 12.55
C MET A 1 -4.87 1.75 12.79
N GLU A 2 -3.97 2.70 13.04
CA GLU A 2 -4.30 4.12 13.21
C GLU A 2 -3.97 4.89 11.94
N VAL A 3 -4.93 5.65 11.41
CA VAL A 3 -4.78 6.46 10.20
C VAL A 3 -5.27 7.87 10.47
N TRP A 4 -4.52 8.92 10.06
CA TRP A 4 -4.98 10.29 10.24
C TRP A 4 -4.51 11.25 9.14
N ASP A 5 -5.24 12.33 9.01
CA ASP A 5 -4.94 13.45 8.12
C ASP A 5 -3.84 14.34 8.75
N GLY A 6 -2.84 14.67 7.99
CA GLY A 6 -1.72 15.52 8.46
C GLY A 6 -2.04 17.02 8.57
N ILE A 7 -3.18 17.46 8.06
CA ILE A 7 -3.64 18.87 8.13
C ILE A 7 -4.66 19.05 9.25
N SER A 8 -5.74 18.26 9.25
CA SER A 8 -6.86 18.39 10.19
C SER A 8 -6.76 17.55 11.43
N ASP A 9 -5.83 16.57 11.45
CA ASP A 9 -5.70 15.55 12.49
C ASP A 9 -6.93 14.65 12.67
N ALA A 10 -7.88 14.67 11.73
CA ALA A 10 -9.01 13.75 11.71
C ALA A 10 -8.52 12.31 11.63
N ARG A 11 -9.08 11.41 12.46
CA ARG A 11 -8.56 10.06 12.69
C ARG A 11 -9.59 8.99 12.38
N ILE A 12 -9.08 7.83 11.94
CA ILE A 12 -9.85 6.59 11.86
C ILE A 12 -9.02 5.45 12.45
N ASN A 13 -9.67 4.68 13.31
CA ASN A 13 -9.12 3.46 13.89
C ASN A 13 -9.75 2.23 13.24
N PHE A 14 -8.93 1.32 12.75
CA PHE A 14 -9.34 0.00 12.28
C PHE A 14 -8.91 -1.05 13.30
N ASN A 15 -9.87 -1.75 13.88
CA ASN A 15 -9.63 -2.76 14.90
C ASN A 15 -10.01 -4.17 14.38
N ALA A 16 -9.10 -5.13 14.55
CA ALA A 16 -9.36 -6.52 14.20
C ALA A 16 -10.56 -7.13 14.93
N ALA A 17 -10.92 -6.62 16.11
CA ALA A 17 -12.08 -7.08 16.86
C ALA A 17 -13.41 -6.81 16.13
N GLU A 18 -13.46 -5.80 15.28
CA GLU A 18 -14.65 -5.45 14.45
C GLU A 18 -14.88 -6.48 13.34
N MET A 19 -13.84 -7.26 12.96
CA MET A 19 -13.91 -8.32 11.94
C MET A 19 -14.24 -9.71 12.51
N ARG A 20 -14.21 -9.90 13.83
CA ARG A 20 -14.31 -11.23 14.49
C ARG A 20 -15.61 -11.99 14.26
N SER A 21 -16.63 -11.38 13.66
CA SER A 21 -17.85 -12.09 13.28
C SER A 21 -17.69 -12.99 12.03
N THR A 22 -16.60 -12.84 11.27
CA THR A 22 -16.44 -13.47 9.95
C THR A 22 -15.15 -14.26 9.75
N SER A 23 -14.08 -14.05 10.53
CA SER A 23 -12.82 -14.77 10.33
C SER A 23 -12.21 -15.33 11.61
N GLN A 24 -11.62 -16.54 11.52
CA GLN A 24 -10.84 -17.16 12.61
C GLN A 24 -9.42 -16.57 12.76
N LEU A 25 -9.10 -15.47 12.08
CA LEU A 25 -7.79 -14.87 12.08
C LEU A 25 -7.58 -14.01 13.33
N GLU A 26 -6.46 -14.17 14.01
CA GLU A 26 -6.10 -13.43 15.22
C GLU A 26 -5.68 -11.97 14.96
N GLY A 27 -5.73 -11.46 13.72
CA GLY A 27 -5.34 -10.09 13.35
C GLY A 27 -5.79 -9.70 11.96
N MET A 28 -5.68 -8.40 11.63
CA MET A 28 -6.07 -7.85 10.32
C MET A 28 -5.10 -8.25 9.20
N SER A 29 -3.82 -8.37 9.49
CA SER A 29 -2.76 -8.69 8.52
C SER A 29 -1.52 -9.19 9.24
N ARG A 30 -0.63 -9.84 8.49
CA ARG A 30 0.71 -10.19 8.93
C ARG A 30 1.73 -9.41 8.11
N LEU A 31 2.65 -8.75 8.80
CA LEU A 31 3.77 -8.06 8.18
C LEU A 31 5.00 -8.97 8.24
N THR A 32 5.69 -9.08 7.13
CA THR A 32 6.93 -9.85 7.03
C THR A 32 7.95 -9.12 6.17
N GLU A 33 9.20 -9.34 6.43
CA GLU A 33 10.29 -8.83 5.59
C GLU A 33 10.38 -9.64 4.30
N ASN A 34 10.62 -8.97 3.17
CA ASN A 34 10.73 -9.62 1.86
C ASN A 34 11.75 -10.77 1.83
N LEU A 35 12.89 -10.62 2.50
CA LEU A 35 13.91 -11.66 2.58
C LEU A 35 13.42 -12.93 3.29
N ASN A 36 12.63 -12.77 4.35
CA ASN A 36 12.06 -13.88 5.10
C ASN A 36 10.98 -14.61 4.27
N LEU A 37 10.14 -13.84 3.56
CA LEU A 37 9.15 -14.41 2.63
C LEU A 37 9.82 -15.18 1.50
N GLN A 38 10.83 -14.58 0.84
CA GLN A 38 11.57 -15.23 -0.23
C GLN A 38 12.28 -16.51 0.26
N ARG A 39 12.89 -16.48 1.45
CA ARG A 39 13.53 -17.66 2.03
C ARG A 39 12.53 -18.77 2.28
N GLY A 40 11.37 -18.47 2.87
CA GLY A 40 10.31 -19.45 3.09
C GLY A 40 9.80 -20.06 1.78
N LEU A 41 9.57 -19.22 0.76
CA LEU A 41 9.15 -19.68 -0.57
C LEU A 41 10.20 -20.59 -1.22
N LEU A 42 11.49 -20.21 -1.19
CA LEU A 42 12.58 -21.04 -1.75
C LEU A 42 12.67 -22.38 -1.03
N GLN A 43 12.57 -22.42 0.29
CA GLN A 43 12.54 -23.69 1.06
C GLN A 43 11.36 -24.57 0.64
N SER A 44 10.19 -24.00 0.45
CA SER A 44 9.01 -24.77 -0.01
C SER A 44 9.18 -25.26 -1.45
N LEU A 45 9.86 -24.53 -2.32
CA LEU A 45 10.14 -24.95 -3.70
C LEU A 45 11.11 -26.12 -3.76
N ASP A 46 12.09 -26.19 -2.85
CA ASP A 46 13.06 -27.32 -2.78
C ASP A 46 12.38 -28.65 -2.44
N GLU A 47 11.18 -28.63 -1.84
CA GLU A 47 10.38 -29.80 -1.52
C GLU A 47 9.57 -30.35 -2.72
N ILE A 48 9.55 -29.66 -3.86
CA ILE A 48 8.76 -30.02 -5.05
C ILE A 48 9.64 -30.63 -6.14
N PRO A 49 9.68 -31.98 -6.29
CA PRO A 49 10.61 -32.66 -7.22
C PRO A 49 10.36 -32.34 -8.70
N SER A 50 9.15 -31.90 -9.05
CA SER A 50 8.75 -31.60 -10.45
C SER A 50 9.09 -30.16 -10.87
N LEU A 51 9.68 -29.37 -9.98
CA LEU A 51 10.02 -27.98 -10.21
C LEU A 51 11.53 -27.84 -10.50
N ASP A 52 11.88 -27.18 -11.62
CA ASP A 52 13.26 -26.85 -11.98
C ASP A 52 13.49 -25.33 -11.77
N LEU A 53 14.16 -24.95 -10.68
CA LEU A 53 14.53 -23.57 -10.39
C LEU A 53 15.84 -23.20 -11.08
N ILE A 54 15.75 -22.48 -12.19
CA ILE A 54 16.92 -22.01 -12.96
C ILE A 54 17.30 -20.60 -12.44
N HIS A 55 18.19 -20.53 -11.47
CA HIS A 55 18.67 -19.29 -10.88
C HIS A 55 19.96 -18.79 -11.53
N LYS A 56 20.33 -17.51 -11.28
CA LYS A 56 21.54 -16.86 -11.85
C LYS A 56 21.61 -16.93 -13.38
N THR A 57 20.46 -16.96 -14.04
CA THR A 57 20.34 -17.11 -15.48
C THR A 57 19.39 -16.03 -16.00
N LYS A 58 19.79 -15.37 -17.09
CA LYS A 58 19.03 -14.31 -17.70
C LYS A 58 18.33 -14.80 -18.97
N VAL A 59 17.08 -14.39 -19.17
CA VAL A 59 16.38 -14.56 -20.44
C VAL A 59 16.98 -13.58 -21.45
N THR A 60 17.49 -14.07 -22.56
CA THR A 60 18.11 -13.26 -23.62
C THR A 60 17.11 -12.92 -24.72
N SER A 61 16.24 -13.85 -25.08
CA SER A 61 15.19 -13.63 -26.06
C SER A 61 13.97 -14.52 -25.80
N ILE A 62 12.83 -14.07 -26.27
CA ILE A 62 11.60 -14.86 -26.31
C ILE A 62 11.10 -14.80 -27.75
N SER A 63 10.85 -15.96 -28.33
CA SER A 63 10.34 -16.12 -29.69
C SER A 63 9.16 -17.07 -29.74
N ARG A 64 8.52 -17.15 -30.86
CA ARG A 64 7.44 -18.12 -31.13
C ARG A 64 7.93 -19.17 -32.11
N GLU A 65 7.56 -20.40 -31.88
CA GLU A 65 7.82 -21.49 -32.79
C GLU A 65 7.14 -21.26 -34.16
N ALA A 66 7.76 -21.72 -35.24
CA ALA A 66 7.17 -21.62 -36.57
C ALA A 66 5.82 -22.32 -36.68
N GLU A 67 4.94 -21.82 -37.54
CA GLU A 67 3.62 -22.40 -37.78
C GLU A 67 3.71 -23.90 -38.16
N GLY A 68 2.89 -24.71 -37.54
CA GLY A 68 2.84 -26.19 -37.75
C GLY A 68 3.14 -27.02 -36.52
N HIS A 69 3.78 -26.50 -35.48
CA HIS A 69 4.16 -27.23 -34.26
C HIS A 69 3.47 -26.72 -32.97
N GLY A 70 2.27 -26.16 -33.08
CA GLY A 70 1.50 -25.64 -31.94
C GLY A 70 1.84 -24.21 -31.56
N ALA A 71 2.79 -23.58 -32.26
CA ALA A 71 3.20 -22.16 -32.08
C ALA A 71 3.46 -21.78 -30.61
N TRP A 72 4.23 -22.60 -29.89
CA TRP A 72 4.55 -22.42 -28.50
C TRP A 72 5.63 -21.35 -28.29
N PRO A 73 5.62 -20.63 -27.16
CA PRO A 73 6.72 -19.76 -26.80
C PRO A 73 8.03 -20.53 -26.58
N VAL A 74 9.12 -19.96 -27.08
CA VAL A 74 10.49 -20.48 -26.90
C VAL A 74 11.31 -19.40 -26.19
N VAL A 75 11.84 -19.72 -25.03
CA VAL A 75 12.65 -18.84 -24.19
C VAL A 75 14.11 -19.24 -24.35
N GLU A 76 14.97 -18.29 -24.71
CA GLU A 76 16.42 -18.49 -24.81
C GLU A 76 17.11 -17.90 -23.58
N LEU A 77 18.02 -18.64 -22.99
CA LEU A 77 18.74 -18.28 -21.79
C LEU A 77 20.19 -17.92 -22.14
N ASP A 78 20.85 -17.12 -21.31
CA ASP A 78 22.24 -16.68 -21.48
C ASP A 78 23.25 -17.84 -21.38
N ASN A 79 22.86 -18.97 -20.79
CA ASN A 79 23.65 -20.21 -20.76
C ASN A 79 23.47 -21.09 -22.03
N GLY A 80 22.80 -20.61 -23.06
CA GLY A 80 22.55 -21.30 -24.33
C GLY A 80 21.42 -22.32 -24.31
N ARG A 81 20.74 -22.53 -23.18
CA ARG A 81 19.54 -23.41 -23.12
C ARG A 81 18.34 -22.73 -23.81
N ARG A 82 17.57 -23.55 -24.52
CA ARG A 82 16.30 -23.14 -25.12
C ARG A 82 15.17 -23.93 -24.47
N LEU A 83 14.17 -23.23 -23.96
CA LEU A 83 13.02 -23.79 -23.28
C LEU A 83 11.77 -23.56 -24.11
N ARG A 84 11.11 -24.63 -24.51
CA ARG A 84 9.80 -24.61 -25.15
C ARG A 84 8.72 -24.79 -24.10
N THR A 85 7.72 -23.91 -24.05
CA THR A 85 6.69 -23.94 -23.01
C THR A 85 5.28 -23.93 -23.56
N ARG A 86 4.39 -24.66 -22.90
CA ARG A 86 2.93 -24.65 -23.22
C ARG A 86 2.24 -23.36 -22.77
N LEU A 87 2.73 -22.76 -21.69
CA LEU A 87 2.28 -21.48 -21.13
C LEU A 87 3.51 -20.73 -20.64
N LEU A 88 3.64 -19.47 -21.02
CA LEU A 88 4.63 -18.54 -20.53
C LEU A 88 3.98 -17.57 -19.54
N VAL A 89 4.45 -17.58 -18.30
CA VAL A 89 3.96 -16.68 -17.25
C VAL A 89 4.97 -15.55 -17.05
N GLY A 90 4.56 -14.31 -17.26
CA GLY A 90 5.34 -13.11 -16.97
C GLY A 90 5.12 -12.67 -15.53
N ALA A 91 6.09 -12.96 -14.66
CA ALA A 91 6.15 -12.50 -13.27
C ALA A 91 7.44 -11.68 -13.04
N ASP A 92 7.89 -10.98 -14.07
CA ASP A 92 9.20 -10.37 -14.24
C ASP A 92 9.21 -8.85 -13.93
N GLY A 93 8.15 -8.36 -13.29
CA GLY A 93 8.07 -7.03 -12.72
C GLY A 93 7.71 -5.94 -13.73
N PHE A 94 7.83 -4.69 -13.29
CA PHE A 94 7.38 -3.50 -14.04
C PHE A 94 7.94 -3.41 -15.47
N ASN A 95 9.20 -3.73 -15.68
CA ASN A 95 9.86 -3.68 -17.00
C ASN A 95 9.80 -5.02 -17.74
N SER A 96 8.70 -5.74 -17.66
CA SER A 96 8.50 -7.10 -18.15
C SER A 96 8.93 -7.33 -19.62
N PRO A 97 9.98 -8.10 -19.89
CA PRO A 97 10.30 -8.62 -21.23
C PRO A 97 9.20 -9.52 -21.78
N VAL A 98 8.51 -10.28 -20.92
CA VAL A 98 7.40 -11.15 -21.33
C VAL A 98 6.23 -10.32 -21.85
N ARG A 99 5.88 -9.20 -21.17
CA ARG A 99 4.85 -8.26 -21.67
C ARG A 99 5.23 -7.69 -23.01
N THR A 100 6.50 -7.31 -23.18
CA THR A 100 7.02 -6.77 -24.46
C THR A 100 6.93 -7.81 -25.57
N TYR A 101 7.32 -9.05 -25.31
CA TYR A 101 7.18 -10.16 -26.25
C TYR A 101 5.72 -10.38 -26.63
N ALA A 102 4.81 -10.39 -25.67
CA ALA A 102 3.38 -10.60 -25.90
C ALA A 102 2.70 -9.42 -26.59
N GLN A 103 3.42 -8.30 -26.79
CA GLN A 103 2.90 -7.05 -27.39
C GLN A 103 1.68 -6.49 -26.65
N ILE A 104 1.61 -6.71 -25.34
CA ILE A 104 0.51 -6.22 -24.51
C ILE A 104 0.78 -4.77 -24.16
N PRO A 105 -0.08 -3.82 -24.61
CA PRO A 105 0.07 -2.42 -24.26
C PRO A 105 -0.16 -2.20 -22.76
N SER A 106 0.52 -1.20 -22.22
CA SER A 106 0.30 -0.74 -20.84
C SER A 106 0.18 0.77 -20.81
N PHE A 107 -0.63 1.26 -19.90
CA PHE A 107 -0.80 2.68 -19.65
C PHE A 107 -0.53 2.99 -18.18
N GLY A 108 -0.08 4.20 -17.92
CA GLY A 108 0.23 4.60 -16.55
C GLY A 108 0.94 5.95 -16.51
N TRP A 109 1.29 6.35 -15.30
CA TRP A 109 2.02 7.58 -15.04
C TRP A 109 2.95 7.42 -13.84
N SER A 110 3.93 8.28 -13.74
CA SER A 110 4.71 8.45 -12.52
C SER A 110 4.04 9.52 -11.67
N TYR A 111 3.93 9.25 -10.38
CA TYR A 111 3.55 10.28 -9.43
C TYR A 111 4.73 11.25 -9.21
N ASP A 112 4.42 12.51 -8.89
CA ASP A 112 5.44 13.45 -8.41
C ASP A 112 5.79 13.15 -6.94
N THR A 113 6.05 11.89 -6.66
CA THR A 113 6.41 11.37 -5.35
C THR A 113 7.43 10.23 -5.47
N GLN A 114 8.25 10.12 -4.44
CA GLN A 114 9.27 9.09 -4.29
C GLN A 114 9.06 8.38 -2.95
N GLY A 115 9.08 7.06 -2.98
CA GLY A 115 9.01 6.24 -1.78
C GLY A 115 10.38 6.13 -1.13
N ILE A 116 10.45 6.33 0.18
CA ILE A 116 11.60 6.00 1.04
C ILE A 116 11.16 4.81 1.89
N VAL A 117 11.96 3.77 1.93
CA VAL A 117 11.77 2.62 2.82
C VAL A 117 13.00 2.47 3.70
N ALA A 118 12.79 2.06 4.94
CA ALA A 118 13.87 1.79 5.89
C ALA A 118 13.39 0.83 7.00
N THR A 119 14.31 0.13 7.63
CA THR A 119 14.06 -0.62 8.86
C THR A 119 14.40 0.26 10.04
N LEU A 120 13.40 0.54 10.87
CA LEU A 120 13.48 1.41 12.03
C LEU A 120 13.75 0.61 13.30
N VAL A 121 14.67 1.09 14.12
CA VAL A 121 14.82 0.65 15.51
C VAL A 121 14.17 1.71 16.40
N HIS A 122 13.33 1.29 17.32
CA HIS A 122 12.57 2.18 18.17
C HIS A 122 12.54 1.71 19.62
N GLN A 123 12.09 2.58 20.51
CA GLN A 123 11.90 2.22 21.90
C GLN A 123 10.86 1.09 22.03
N PRO A 124 11.09 0.09 22.88
CA PRO A 124 10.08 -0.90 23.18
C PRO A 124 8.89 -0.23 23.87
N ARG A 125 7.69 -0.67 23.55
CA ARG A 125 6.50 -0.27 24.30
C ARG A 125 6.58 -0.79 25.72
N THR A 126 6.04 -0.03 26.65
CA THR A 126 5.92 -0.44 28.06
C THR A 126 4.88 -1.56 28.20
N ALA A 127 4.87 -2.23 29.37
CA ALA A 127 3.88 -3.25 29.64
C ALA A 127 2.42 -2.71 29.63
N TYR A 128 2.24 -1.43 29.91
CA TYR A 128 0.93 -0.76 29.88
C TYR A 128 0.43 -0.44 28.46
N GLU A 129 1.34 -0.29 27.50
CA GLU A 129 0.99 0.00 26.09
C GLU A 129 0.72 -1.25 25.26
N GLY A 130 1.08 -2.42 25.80
CA GLY A 130 0.98 -3.69 25.10
C GLY A 130 2.05 -3.89 24.01
N PRO A 131 1.92 -4.94 23.20
CA PRO A 131 2.89 -5.27 22.16
C PRO A 131 2.84 -4.28 21.00
N ASN A 132 3.95 -4.19 20.23
CA ASN A 132 4.01 -3.41 19.00
C ASN A 132 3.30 -4.15 17.85
N THR A 133 1.98 -4.02 17.78
CA THR A 133 1.10 -4.69 16.78
C THR A 133 0.25 -3.71 15.99
N THR A 134 0.36 -2.41 16.27
CA THR A 134 -0.42 -1.37 15.60
C THR A 134 0.39 -0.76 14.45
N ALA A 135 -0.16 -0.75 13.24
CA ALA A 135 0.35 0.02 12.14
C ALA A 135 -0.17 1.47 12.22
N TYR A 136 0.69 2.43 11.93
CA TYR A 136 0.38 3.86 11.96
C TYR A 136 0.59 4.45 10.58
N GLN A 137 -0.36 5.25 10.09
CA GLN A 137 -0.26 5.93 8.82
C GLN A 137 -0.76 7.36 8.91
N ARG A 138 0.08 8.31 8.53
CA ARG A 138 -0.28 9.73 8.44
C ARG A 138 -0.26 10.21 7.00
N PHE A 139 -1.34 10.85 6.59
CA PHE A 139 -1.45 11.44 5.26
C PHE A 139 -0.94 12.89 5.28
N LEU A 140 0.32 13.07 4.91
CA LEU A 140 0.89 14.41 4.74
C LEU A 140 0.61 14.92 3.31
N PRO A 141 0.50 16.24 3.09
CA PRO A 141 0.32 16.82 1.74
C PRO A 141 1.47 16.50 0.79
N THR A 142 2.67 16.26 1.31
CA THR A 142 3.83 15.83 0.52
C THR A 142 3.80 14.35 0.14
N GLY A 143 2.91 13.57 0.77
CA GLY A 143 2.73 12.14 0.61
C GLY A 143 2.64 11.40 1.95
N PRO A 144 2.00 10.23 2.01
CA PRO A 144 1.79 9.47 3.24
C PRO A 144 3.10 8.92 3.83
N ILE A 145 3.13 8.86 5.17
CA ILE A 145 4.14 8.16 5.94
C ILE A 145 3.48 7.03 6.72
N ALA A 146 4.06 5.84 6.70
CA ALA A 146 3.58 4.66 7.41
C ALA A 146 4.68 4.04 8.27
N PHE A 147 4.30 3.68 9.49
CA PHE A 147 5.10 2.92 10.45
C PHE A 147 4.45 1.54 10.63
N LEU A 148 5.14 0.49 10.23
CA LEU A 148 4.61 -0.86 10.13
C LEU A 148 5.34 -1.79 11.12
N PRO A 149 4.68 -2.39 12.11
CA PRO A 149 5.32 -3.18 13.15
C PRO A 149 5.87 -4.50 12.60
N LEU A 150 7.13 -4.82 12.90
CA LEU A 150 7.76 -6.10 12.56
C LEU A 150 8.07 -6.93 13.82
N SER A 151 8.55 -6.27 14.86
CA SER A 151 8.89 -6.91 16.13
C SER A 151 8.68 -5.94 17.31
N ARG A 152 9.09 -6.36 18.50
CA ARG A 152 8.96 -5.55 19.72
C ARG A 152 9.69 -4.20 19.63
N THR A 153 10.80 -4.14 18.91
CA THR A 153 11.69 -2.96 18.83
C THR A 153 12.05 -2.57 17.41
N VAL A 154 11.50 -3.27 16.40
CA VAL A 154 11.79 -3.04 14.99
C VAL A 154 10.49 -2.86 14.22
N SER A 155 10.48 -1.89 13.32
CA SER A 155 9.37 -1.59 12.42
C SER A 155 9.87 -1.19 11.03
N SER A 156 9.04 -1.29 10.03
CA SER A 156 9.34 -0.83 8.68
C SER A 156 8.75 0.55 8.44
N LEU A 157 9.52 1.41 7.79
CA LEU A 157 9.07 2.69 7.26
C LEU A 157 8.67 2.54 5.80
N VAL A 158 7.55 3.13 5.42
CA VAL A 158 7.21 3.47 4.04
C VAL A 158 6.80 4.94 4.02
N TRP A 159 7.62 5.79 3.45
CA TRP A 159 7.39 7.24 3.40
C TRP A 159 7.37 7.72 1.96
N SER A 160 6.20 8.08 1.46
CA SER A 160 6.07 8.73 0.17
C SER A 160 6.22 10.24 0.35
N THR A 161 7.07 10.88 -0.43
CA THR A 161 7.26 12.33 -0.36
C THR A 161 7.73 12.88 -1.69
N ARG A 162 7.83 14.20 -1.81
CA ARG A 162 8.28 14.86 -3.03
C ARG A 162 9.73 14.48 -3.36
N PRO A 163 10.12 14.35 -4.66
CA PRO A 163 11.45 13.84 -5.02
C PRO A 163 12.61 14.67 -4.47
N HIS A 164 12.46 16.01 -4.36
CA HIS A 164 13.49 16.85 -3.77
C HIS A 164 13.66 16.62 -2.27
N ILE A 165 12.56 16.45 -1.52
CA ILE A 165 12.57 16.12 -0.08
C ILE A 165 13.18 14.73 0.12
N ALA A 166 12.78 13.75 -0.69
CA ALA A 166 13.32 12.39 -0.61
C ALA A 166 14.85 12.37 -0.78
N ARG A 167 15.38 13.12 -1.75
CA ARG A 167 16.83 13.24 -1.96
C ARG A 167 17.54 13.85 -0.77
N VAL A 168 16.98 14.92 -0.21
CA VAL A 168 17.53 15.61 0.96
C VAL A 168 17.56 14.66 2.17
N LEU A 169 16.47 13.95 2.44
CA LEU A 169 16.37 13.02 3.56
C LEU A 169 17.31 11.82 3.42
N GLN A 170 17.48 11.30 2.20
CA GLN A 170 18.41 10.18 1.93
C GLN A 170 19.89 10.59 2.02
N ALA A 171 20.20 11.82 1.64
CA ALA A 171 21.56 12.36 1.72
C ALA A 171 21.95 12.78 3.14
N SER A 172 20.98 12.87 4.05
CA SER A 172 21.22 13.21 5.46
C SER A 172 21.77 12.01 6.22
N ASP A 173 22.42 12.30 7.35
CA ASP A 173 22.79 11.26 8.31
C ASP A 173 21.54 10.47 8.77
N SER A 174 21.70 9.17 9.04
CA SER A 174 20.59 8.31 9.47
C SER A 174 19.93 8.77 10.77
N SER A 175 20.68 9.43 11.65
CA SER A 175 20.18 10.03 12.89
C SER A 175 19.29 11.27 12.60
N VAL A 176 19.62 12.07 11.60
CA VAL A 176 18.77 13.18 11.13
C VAL A 176 17.47 12.64 10.53
N LEU A 177 17.55 11.59 9.72
CA LEU A 177 16.35 10.94 9.18
C LEU A 177 15.46 10.38 10.29
N ALA A 178 16.02 9.77 11.35
CA ALA A 178 15.27 9.32 12.52
C ALA A 178 14.52 10.47 13.22
N CYS A 179 15.19 11.62 13.43
CA CYS A 179 14.56 12.83 13.97
C CYS A 179 13.39 13.29 13.07
N MET A 180 13.59 13.31 11.76
CA MET A 180 12.57 13.73 10.80
C MET A 180 11.39 12.78 10.73
N ILE A 181 11.58 11.47 10.88
CA ILE A 181 10.50 10.48 10.99
C ILE A 181 9.66 10.75 12.24
N ASN A 182 10.30 10.97 13.39
CA ASN A 182 9.60 11.32 14.62
C ASN A 182 8.80 12.61 14.48
N ALA A 183 9.39 13.64 13.87
CA ALA A 183 8.72 14.90 13.58
C ALA A 183 7.52 14.72 12.62
N ALA A 184 7.70 13.91 11.57
CA ALA A 184 6.66 13.68 10.55
C ALA A 184 5.40 13.01 11.10
N PHE A 185 5.48 12.24 12.18
CA PHE A 185 4.32 11.68 12.87
C PHE A 185 3.68 12.63 13.90
N ARG A 186 4.36 13.71 14.30
CA ARG A 186 3.99 14.50 15.49
C ARG A 186 3.76 15.99 15.22
N LEU A 187 4.59 16.61 14.40
CA LEU A 187 4.52 18.06 14.19
C LEU A 187 3.47 18.46 13.15
N PRO A 188 2.88 19.66 13.26
CA PRO A 188 2.05 20.25 12.23
C PRO A 188 2.79 20.42 10.90
N GLN A 189 2.03 20.40 9.80
CA GLN A 189 2.56 20.49 8.42
C GLN A 189 3.48 21.70 8.20
N LEU A 190 3.12 22.86 8.72
CA LEU A 190 3.92 24.08 8.56
C LEU A 190 5.34 23.94 9.17
N SER A 191 5.44 23.30 10.33
CA SER A 191 6.71 23.01 10.98
C SER A 191 7.56 22.00 10.20
N LEU A 192 6.90 20.99 9.59
CA LEU A 192 7.58 20.02 8.74
C LEU A 192 8.14 20.70 7.47
N GLN A 193 7.37 21.56 6.82
CA GLN A 193 7.85 22.32 5.65
C GLN A 193 9.07 23.16 5.99
N TYR A 194 9.06 23.85 7.12
CA TYR A 194 10.23 24.61 7.58
C TYR A 194 11.44 23.71 7.78
N LEU A 195 11.29 22.56 8.45
CA LEU A 195 12.40 21.62 8.68
C LEU A 195 12.96 21.07 7.35
N TYR A 196 12.11 20.74 6.38
CA TYR A 196 12.57 20.32 5.06
C TYR A 196 13.39 21.40 4.36
N ASN A 197 12.92 22.64 4.38
CA ASN A 197 13.65 23.77 3.79
C ASN A 197 14.98 24.00 4.51
N ARG A 198 14.98 23.99 5.83
CA ARG A 198 16.17 24.20 6.65
C ARG A 198 17.27 23.16 6.40
N ILE A 199 16.89 21.88 6.30
CA ILE A 199 17.82 20.80 5.99
C ILE A 199 18.33 20.93 4.55
N SER A 200 17.44 21.27 3.61
CA SER A 200 17.78 21.45 2.19
C SER A 200 18.77 22.61 1.99
N GLU A 201 18.53 23.75 2.62
CA GLU A 201 19.43 24.93 2.59
C GLU A 201 20.80 24.62 3.18
N ALA A 202 20.85 23.95 4.31
CA ALA A 202 22.10 23.56 4.97
C ALA A 202 22.92 22.59 4.09
N GLN A 203 22.27 21.62 3.45
CA GLN A 203 22.94 20.73 2.50
C GLN A 203 23.46 21.46 1.27
N ALA A 204 22.65 22.36 0.69
CA ALA A 204 23.06 23.18 -0.45
C ALA A 204 24.24 24.10 -0.12
N ALA A 205 24.33 24.59 1.11
CA ALA A 205 25.45 25.40 1.62
C ALA A 205 26.70 24.55 1.96
N GLY A 206 26.64 23.21 1.85
CA GLY A 206 27.76 22.34 2.22
C GLY A 206 27.98 22.17 3.72
N THR A 207 27.04 22.62 4.54
CA THR A 207 27.07 22.53 6.02
C THR A 207 25.86 21.75 6.54
N PRO A 208 25.78 20.43 6.30
CA PRO A 208 24.61 19.64 6.68
C PRO A 208 24.36 19.72 8.19
N LEU A 209 23.08 19.80 8.57
CA LEU A 209 22.67 19.85 9.97
C LEU A 209 22.97 18.53 10.67
N THR A 210 23.42 18.62 11.93
CA THR A 210 23.54 17.46 12.81
C THR A 210 22.18 17.05 13.39
N ALA A 211 22.06 15.82 13.86
CA ALA A 211 20.86 15.35 14.54
C ALA A 211 20.50 16.19 15.76
N GLN A 212 21.52 16.67 16.50
CA GLN A 212 21.31 17.54 17.64
C GLN A 212 20.65 18.87 17.22
N GLN A 213 21.16 19.51 16.17
CA GLN A 213 20.59 20.77 15.67
C GLN A 213 19.15 20.59 15.18
N VAL A 214 18.87 19.48 14.48
CA VAL A 214 17.49 19.16 14.03
C VAL A 214 16.59 18.90 15.24
N GLN A 215 17.07 18.20 16.25
CA GLN A 215 16.32 17.94 17.47
C GLN A 215 16.02 19.24 18.26
N GLU A 216 16.98 20.16 18.35
CA GLU A 216 16.77 21.46 18.98
C GLU A 216 15.68 22.27 18.23
N GLU A 217 15.71 22.26 16.90
CA GLU A 217 14.67 22.87 16.07
C GLU A 217 13.29 22.22 16.26
N ILE A 218 13.22 20.90 16.42
CA ILE A 218 11.97 20.17 16.70
C ILE A 218 11.43 20.59 18.08
N LEU A 219 12.24 20.56 19.12
CA LEU A 219 11.85 20.93 20.48
C LEU A 219 11.37 22.39 20.57
N TRP A 220 12.03 23.29 19.84
CA TRP A 220 11.57 24.68 19.77
C TRP A 220 10.16 24.79 19.16
N ARG A 221 9.86 23.99 18.12
CA ARG A 221 8.53 23.97 17.50
C ARG A 221 7.48 23.31 18.37
N GLU A 222 7.81 22.23 19.04
CA GLU A 222 6.94 21.61 20.04
C GLU A 222 6.49 22.66 21.08
N LYS A 223 7.47 23.41 21.61
CA LYS A 223 7.19 24.50 22.56
C LYS A 223 6.34 25.60 21.94
N SER A 224 6.62 26.00 20.68
CA SER A 224 5.89 27.05 19.98
C SER A 224 4.44 26.67 19.71
N HIS A 225 4.14 25.38 19.52
CA HIS A 225 2.80 24.85 19.36
C HIS A 225 2.11 24.47 20.69
N GLY A 226 2.74 24.73 21.84
CA GLY A 226 2.19 24.38 23.14
C GLY A 226 2.07 22.87 23.39
N ILE A 227 2.86 22.06 22.68
CA ILE A 227 2.89 20.60 22.89
C ILE A 227 3.48 20.32 24.26
N ASP A 228 2.67 19.67 25.13
CA ASP A 228 3.12 19.28 26.46
C ASP A 228 4.23 18.22 26.31
N HIS A 229 5.33 18.46 27.03
CA HIS A 229 6.46 17.56 27.05
C HIS A 229 6.15 16.18 27.68
N HIS A 230 5.01 16.03 28.35
CA HIS A 230 4.48 14.76 28.86
C HIS A 230 3.57 14.04 27.85
N SER A 231 3.13 14.70 26.77
CA SER A 231 2.34 14.08 25.70
C SER A 231 3.21 13.17 24.83
N ALA A 232 2.59 12.16 24.21
CA ALA A 232 3.22 11.35 23.17
C ALA A 232 3.58 12.14 21.90
N LEU A 233 3.00 13.33 21.73
CA LEU A 233 3.36 14.27 20.65
C LEU A 233 4.77 14.86 20.84
N SER A 234 5.33 14.87 22.05
CA SER A 234 6.68 15.38 22.29
C SER A 234 7.74 14.33 22.00
N THR A 235 8.75 14.71 21.22
CA THR A 235 9.95 13.88 20.98
C THR A 235 10.91 13.87 22.18
N SER A 236 10.76 14.80 23.12
CA SER A 236 11.57 14.85 24.36
C SER A 236 11.23 13.75 25.36
N SER A 237 10.09 13.12 25.25
CA SER A 237 9.69 11.99 26.11
C SER A 237 10.67 10.80 26.01
N ALA A 238 11.40 10.70 24.89
CA ALA A 238 12.45 9.70 24.69
C ALA A 238 13.66 9.86 25.65
N MET A 239 13.98 11.09 26.06
CA MET A 239 15.10 11.38 26.95
C MET A 239 14.79 11.06 28.44
N ARG A 240 13.55 10.71 28.76
CA ARG A 240 13.07 10.48 30.12
C ARG A 240 12.95 9.01 30.54
N SER A 241 13.62 8.11 29.83
CA SER A 241 13.62 6.68 30.19
C SER A 241 14.18 6.38 31.60
N ASP A 242 14.71 7.38 32.30
CA ASP A 242 15.23 7.28 33.67
C ASP A 242 14.18 7.54 34.76
N SER A 243 12.95 7.91 34.46
CA SER A 243 11.93 8.07 35.50
C SER A 243 11.43 6.69 35.99
N ALA A 244 11.57 6.43 37.28
CA ALA A 244 11.24 5.19 37.94
C ALA A 244 9.77 4.70 37.79
N ALA A 245 8.89 5.55 37.30
CA ALA A 245 7.45 5.24 37.17
C ALA A 245 7.02 4.64 35.86
N LYS A 246 7.77 4.76 34.74
CA LYS A 246 7.50 4.20 33.37
C LYS A 246 6.03 4.22 32.93
N ILE A 247 5.24 5.17 33.42
CA ILE A 247 3.84 5.32 33.00
C ILE A 247 3.84 6.07 31.69
N PRO A 248 3.33 5.46 30.59
CA PRO A 248 3.27 6.13 29.29
C PRO A 248 2.27 7.29 29.32
N PRO A 249 2.41 8.28 28.42
CA PRO A 249 1.38 9.27 28.19
C PRO A 249 0.05 8.63 27.84
N THR A 250 -1.06 9.25 28.24
CA THR A 250 -2.42 8.73 27.96
C THR A 250 -2.74 8.61 26.47
N ASP A 251 -2.09 9.41 25.65
CA ASP A 251 -2.20 9.47 24.18
C ASP A 251 -1.15 8.61 23.45
N SER A 252 -0.35 7.82 24.17
CA SER A 252 0.74 7.02 23.58
C SER A 252 0.26 5.97 22.57
N HIS A 253 -0.99 5.51 22.69
CA HIS A 253 -1.58 4.53 21.77
C HIS A 253 -1.92 5.15 20.39
N LEU A 254 -2.07 6.47 20.29
CA LEU A 254 -2.42 7.19 19.07
C LEU A 254 -1.21 7.44 18.15
N LEU A 255 0.00 7.19 18.62
CA LEU A 255 1.24 7.51 17.90
C LEU A 255 2.22 6.32 17.91
N PRO A 256 3.08 6.22 16.87
CA PRO A 256 4.13 5.21 16.86
C PRO A 256 5.17 5.47 17.96
N PRO A 257 5.84 4.42 18.46
CA PRO A 257 6.96 4.58 19.36
C PRO A 257 8.07 5.42 18.71
N LEU A 258 8.87 6.08 19.57
CA LEU A 258 9.94 6.96 19.08
C LEU A 258 11.06 6.15 18.43
N VAL A 259 11.37 6.51 17.20
CA VAL A 259 12.49 5.96 16.44
C VAL A 259 13.78 6.46 17.03
N THR A 260 14.67 5.54 17.40
CA THR A 260 15.98 5.82 18.00
C THR A 260 17.11 5.74 16.98
N SER A 261 16.99 4.85 16.01
CA SER A 261 17.97 4.70 14.93
C SER A 261 17.36 4.00 13.70
N ILE A 262 18.11 3.99 12.62
CA ILE A 262 17.77 3.28 11.38
C ILE A 262 18.80 2.18 11.17
N GLN A 263 18.35 0.99 10.80
CA GLN A 263 19.25 -0.12 10.51
C GLN A 263 20.17 0.22 9.33
N THR A 264 21.46 0.06 9.53
CA THR A 264 22.48 0.35 8.50
C THR A 264 22.21 -0.42 7.21
N GLY A 265 22.24 0.27 6.07
CA GLY A 265 22.06 -0.34 4.75
C GLY A 265 20.61 -0.68 4.40
N SER A 266 19.62 -0.34 5.27
CA SER A 266 18.20 -0.61 4.98
C SER A 266 17.49 0.52 4.24
N ILE A 267 18.10 1.71 4.13
CA ILE A 267 17.49 2.85 3.45
C ILE A 267 17.53 2.63 1.95
N ALA A 268 16.35 2.60 1.34
CA ALA A 268 16.20 2.56 -0.11
C ALA A 268 15.13 3.56 -0.56
N SER A 269 15.18 3.95 -1.83
CA SER A 269 14.18 4.83 -2.41
C SER A 269 13.89 4.44 -3.85
N PHE A 270 12.64 4.64 -4.25
CA PHE A 270 12.16 4.31 -5.58
C PHE A 270 11.08 5.28 -6.05
N PRO A 271 11.00 5.55 -7.36
CA PRO A 271 9.91 6.36 -7.93
C PRO A 271 8.59 5.61 -7.80
N ILE A 272 7.55 6.33 -7.38
CA ILE A 272 6.22 5.77 -7.27
C ILE A 272 5.51 5.89 -8.61
N ARG A 273 4.90 4.80 -9.07
CA ARG A 273 4.26 4.69 -10.37
C ARG A 273 2.91 4.01 -10.25
N PHE A 274 2.05 4.38 -11.16
CA PHE A 274 0.83 3.66 -11.52
C PHE A 274 1.02 3.05 -12.89
N ASN A 275 0.75 1.78 -13.05
CA ASN A 275 0.75 1.14 -14.35
C ASN A 275 -0.28 0.01 -14.40
N HIS A 276 -0.93 -0.15 -15.54
CA HIS A 276 -1.90 -1.21 -15.79
C HIS A 276 -1.84 -1.61 -17.26
N THR A 277 -1.91 -2.91 -17.53
CA THR A 277 -1.94 -3.44 -18.90
C THR A 277 -3.36 -3.48 -19.45
N GLU A 278 -3.52 -3.38 -20.75
CA GLU A 278 -4.83 -3.49 -21.43
C GLU A 278 -5.39 -4.92 -21.38
N SER A 279 -4.52 -5.91 -21.32
CA SER A 279 -4.87 -7.32 -21.17
C SER A 279 -3.89 -8.04 -20.27
N TYR A 280 -4.33 -9.11 -19.60
CA TYR A 280 -3.47 -10.02 -18.86
C TYR A 280 -3.05 -11.24 -19.69
N LEU A 281 -3.65 -11.42 -20.86
CA LEU A 281 -3.35 -12.50 -21.78
C LEU A 281 -2.77 -11.96 -23.07
N GLY A 282 -1.76 -12.65 -23.57
CA GLY A 282 -1.22 -12.40 -24.90
C GLY A 282 -2.09 -13.05 -26.00
N GLU A 283 -2.23 -12.34 -27.09
CA GLU A 283 -2.98 -12.76 -28.28
C GLU A 283 -2.08 -12.80 -29.52
N GLY A 284 -2.54 -13.41 -30.57
CA GLY A 284 -1.82 -13.49 -31.84
C GLY A 284 -0.40 -14.02 -31.69
N PRO A 285 0.64 -13.21 -32.01
CA PRO A 285 2.05 -13.60 -31.82
C PRO A 285 2.41 -13.87 -30.37
N GLY A 286 1.76 -13.21 -29.43
CA GLY A 286 1.94 -13.37 -27.99
C GLY A 286 1.04 -14.43 -27.34
N ALA A 287 0.28 -15.20 -28.10
CA ALA A 287 -0.59 -16.23 -27.54
C ALA A 287 0.19 -17.21 -26.64
N ARG A 288 -0.52 -17.81 -25.68
CA ARG A 288 0.06 -18.67 -24.63
C ARG A 288 0.93 -17.93 -23.63
N THR A 289 0.68 -16.64 -23.45
CA THR A 289 1.36 -15.79 -22.48
C THR A 289 0.34 -15.21 -21.50
N VAL A 290 0.69 -15.18 -20.23
CA VAL A 290 -0.12 -14.56 -19.16
C VAL A 290 0.78 -13.71 -18.27
N LEU A 291 0.28 -12.57 -17.80
CA LEU A 291 1.00 -11.66 -16.91
C LEU A 291 0.40 -11.71 -15.50
N VAL A 292 1.25 -11.65 -14.48
CA VAL A 292 0.86 -11.59 -13.06
C VAL A 292 1.66 -10.53 -12.31
N GLY A 293 1.09 -9.95 -11.26
CA GLY A 293 1.74 -8.98 -10.40
C GLY A 293 2.22 -7.73 -11.14
N ASP A 294 3.39 -7.21 -10.81
CA ASP A 294 3.93 -5.96 -11.38
C ASP A 294 4.17 -6.01 -12.90
N ALA A 295 4.22 -7.19 -13.49
CA ALA A 295 4.24 -7.33 -14.95
C ALA A 295 2.92 -6.91 -15.60
N ALA A 296 1.80 -7.09 -14.89
CA ALA A 296 0.45 -6.73 -15.31
C ALA A 296 -0.01 -5.37 -14.74
N HIS A 297 0.30 -5.07 -13.48
CA HIS A 297 -0.17 -3.87 -12.79
C HIS A 297 0.77 -3.42 -11.67
N THR A 298 0.97 -2.13 -11.54
CA THR A 298 1.78 -1.53 -10.46
C THR A 298 0.96 -0.46 -9.76
N THR A 299 0.89 -0.52 -8.44
CA THR A 299 0.10 0.40 -7.63
C THR A 299 0.97 1.26 -6.71
N HIS A 300 0.41 2.38 -6.27
CA HIS A 300 1.01 3.20 -5.20
C HIS A 300 1.10 2.38 -3.90
N PRO A 301 2.22 2.42 -3.16
CA PRO A 301 2.42 1.61 -1.95
C PRO A 301 1.54 2.03 -0.76
N LEU A 302 0.68 3.03 -0.93
CA LEU A 302 -0.16 3.65 0.09
C LEU A 302 -0.99 2.64 0.91
N ALA A 303 -1.50 1.60 0.26
CA ALA A 303 -2.32 0.58 0.92
C ALA A 303 -1.59 -0.76 1.11
N GLY A 304 -0.30 -0.86 0.75
CA GLY A 304 0.47 -2.11 0.82
C GLY A 304 -0.09 -3.26 -0.03
N GLN A 305 -0.87 -2.95 -1.08
CA GLN A 305 -1.65 -3.94 -1.84
C GLN A 305 -0.89 -4.60 -2.99
N GLY A 306 0.25 -4.07 -3.43
CA GLY A 306 0.94 -4.59 -4.62
C GLY A 306 1.23 -6.10 -4.53
N LEU A 307 1.83 -6.56 -3.44
CA LEU A 307 2.09 -7.98 -3.21
C LEU A 307 0.79 -8.80 -3.11
N ASN A 308 -0.21 -8.30 -2.40
CA ASN A 308 -1.47 -9.01 -2.20
C ASN A 308 -2.23 -9.21 -3.51
N LEU A 309 -2.25 -8.20 -4.38
CA LEU A 309 -2.83 -8.30 -5.72
C LEU A 309 -2.11 -9.35 -6.55
N GLY A 310 -0.77 -9.33 -6.54
CA GLY A 310 0.03 -10.34 -7.25
C GLY A 310 -0.17 -11.76 -6.74
N LEU A 311 -0.28 -11.96 -5.42
CA LEU A 311 -0.59 -13.28 -4.83
C LEU A 311 -1.98 -13.76 -5.24
N GLY A 312 -2.97 -12.86 -5.27
CA GLY A 312 -4.30 -13.18 -5.78
C GLY A 312 -4.32 -13.52 -7.27
N ASP A 313 -3.44 -12.88 -8.07
CA ASP A 313 -3.27 -13.26 -9.47
C ASP A 313 -2.74 -14.70 -9.58
N VAL A 314 -1.75 -15.06 -8.77
CA VAL A 314 -1.17 -16.41 -8.76
C VAL A 314 -2.20 -17.45 -8.34
N GLU A 315 -2.97 -17.19 -7.28
CA GLU A 315 -4.04 -18.10 -6.81
C GLU A 315 -5.09 -18.34 -7.90
N CYS A 316 -5.61 -17.26 -8.50
CA CYS A 316 -6.62 -17.36 -9.56
C CYS A 316 -6.08 -18.07 -10.80
N LEU A 317 -4.84 -17.75 -11.23
CA LEU A 317 -4.20 -18.42 -12.35
C LEU A 317 -3.97 -19.92 -12.08
N ALA A 318 -3.51 -20.27 -10.88
CA ALA A 318 -3.30 -21.67 -10.48
C ALA A 318 -4.59 -22.46 -10.56
N ASN A 319 -5.72 -21.93 -10.06
CA ASN A 319 -7.04 -22.53 -10.15
C ASN A 319 -7.49 -22.73 -11.62
N CYS A 320 -7.20 -21.76 -12.50
CA CYS A 320 -7.51 -21.91 -13.94
C CYS A 320 -6.69 -23.02 -14.60
N ILE A 321 -5.40 -23.12 -14.25
CA ILE A 321 -4.51 -24.18 -14.76
C ILE A 321 -4.95 -25.54 -14.24
N GLU A 322 -5.28 -25.67 -12.96
CA GLU A 322 -5.79 -26.91 -12.36
C GLU A 322 -7.06 -27.38 -13.06
N ASN A 323 -8.05 -26.49 -13.24
CA ASN A 323 -9.28 -26.79 -13.95
C ASN A 323 -9.03 -27.23 -15.40
N ALA A 324 -8.09 -26.61 -16.10
CA ALA A 324 -7.70 -26.99 -17.44
C ALA A 324 -7.09 -28.42 -17.48
N VAL A 325 -6.23 -28.75 -16.51
CA VAL A 325 -5.61 -30.08 -16.39
C VAL A 325 -6.69 -31.14 -16.09
N LEU A 326 -7.56 -30.88 -15.12
CA LEU A 326 -8.64 -31.82 -14.72
C LEU A 326 -9.64 -32.07 -15.85
N SER A 327 -9.90 -31.07 -16.69
CA SER A 327 -10.79 -31.20 -17.86
C SER A 327 -10.10 -31.74 -19.11
N GLY A 328 -8.79 -32.01 -19.07
CA GLY A 328 -8.00 -32.42 -20.24
C GLY A 328 -7.81 -31.27 -21.28
N SER A 329 -8.05 -30.04 -20.89
CA SER A 329 -7.91 -28.85 -21.76
C SER A 329 -6.45 -28.40 -21.87
N ASP A 330 -6.16 -27.61 -22.90
CA ASP A 330 -4.82 -27.03 -23.07
C ASP A 330 -4.63 -25.84 -22.12
N VAL A 331 -3.70 -25.96 -21.16
CA VAL A 331 -3.38 -24.94 -20.14
C VAL A 331 -2.92 -23.60 -20.71
N GLY A 332 -2.42 -23.58 -21.97
CA GLY A 332 -2.03 -22.36 -22.66
C GLY A 332 -3.11 -21.79 -23.57
N SER A 333 -4.31 -22.40 -23.62
CA SER A 333 -5.39 -21.90 -24.46
C SER A 333 -6.01 -20.64 -23.86
N HIS A 334 -6.45 -19.73 -24.72
CA HIS A 334 -7.15 -18.51 -24.31
C HIS A 334 -8.41 -18.85 -23.49
N THR A 335 -9.17 -19.89 -23.87
CA THR A 335 -10.38 -20.31 -23.16
C THR A 335 -10.10 -20.75 -21.73
N ALA A 336 -9.00 -21.49 -21.49
CA ALA A 336 -8.62 -21.93 -20.15
C ALA A 336 -8.18 -20.76 -19.25
N LEU A 337 -7.57 -19.72 -19.82
CA LEU A 337 -7.00 -18.58 -19.09
C LEU A 337 -7.98 -17.40 -18.99
N GLN A 338 -9.03 -17.35 -19.79
CA GLN A 338 -9.99 -16.24 -19.82
C GLN A 338 -10.65 -15.94 -18.47
N PRO A 339 -11.04 -16.95 -17.64
CA PRO A 339 -11.61 -16.68 -16.31
C PRO A 339 -10.65 -15.87 -15.42
N TYR A 340 -9.33 -16.21 -15.43
CA TYR A 340 -8.30 -15.45 -14.74
C TYR A 340 -8.28 -13.99 -15.19
N ALA A 341 -8.20 -13.74 -16.50
CA ALA A 341 -8.13 -12.40 -17.02
C ALA A 341 -9.37 -11.57 -16.64
N ARG A 342 -10.57 -12.14 -16.76
CA ARG A 342 -11.84 -11.44 -16.46
C ARG A 342 -11.94 -11.07 -14.97
N GLU A 343 -11.64 -12.00 -14.09
CA GLU A 343 -11.75 -11.79 -12.65
C GLU A 343 -10.70 -10.81 -12.16
N ARG A 344 -9.44 -11.09 -12.45
CA ARG A 344 -8.33 -10.30 -11.90
C ARG A 344 -8.24 -8.90 -12.49
N TYR A 345 -8.56 -8.74 -13.78
CA TYR A 345 -8.58 -7.41 -14.41
C TYR A 345 -9.53 -6.46 -13.68
N LEU A 346 -10.74 -6.91 -13.38
CA LEU A 346 -11.74 -6.08 -12.70
C LEU A 346 -11.33 -5.75 -11.26
N VAL A 347 -10.91 -6.76 -10.50
CA VAL A 347 -10.50 -6.60 -9.09
C VAL A 347 -9.31 -5.63 -8.99
N ASN A 348 -8.26 -5.90 -9.76
CA ASN A 348 -7.04 -5.09 -9.73
C ASN A 348 -7.32 -3.65 -10.16
N HIS A 349 -8.05 -3.46 -11.26
CA HIS A 349 -8.38 -2.12 -11.76
C HIS A 349 -9.19 -1.30 -10.74
N THR A 350 -10.13 -1.94 -10.04
CA THR A 350 -10.92 -1.28 -9.00
C THR A 350 -10.04 -0.80 -7.84
N ILE A 351 -9.14 -1.66 -7.35
CA ILE A 351 -8.23 -1.33 -6.24
C ILE A 351 -7.23 -0.25 -6.67
N LEU A 352 -6.64 -0.39 -7.86
CA LEU A 352 -5.71 0.61 -8.40
C LEU A 352 -6.37 2.00 -8.50
N ALA A 353 -7.61 2.05 -9.03
CA ALA A 353 -8.36 3.29 -9.15
C ALA A 353 -8.72 3.90 -7.78
N ALA A 354 -9.05 3.06 -6.79
CA ALA A 354 -9.34 3.52 -5.43
C ALA A 354 -8.09 4.13 -4.78
N VAL A 355 -6.94 3.46 -4.86
CA VAL A 355 -5.65 3.93 -4.31
C VAL A 355 -5.19 5.22 -4.98
N ASP A 356 -5.33 5.34 -6.31
CA ASP A 356 -5.00 6.58 -7.04
C ASP A 356 -5.88 7.76 -6.60
N LYS A 357 -7.19 7.55 -6.48
CA LYS A 357 -8.11 8.59 -6.00
C LYS A 357 -7.83 8.99 -4.55
N LEU A 358 -7.51 8.02 -3.70
CA LEU A 358 -7.13 8.28 -2.32
C LEU A 358 -5.85 9.11 -2.23
N HIS A 359 -4.82 8.77 -3.03
CA HIS A 359 -3.60 9.56 -3.12
C HIS A 359 -3.90 11.02 -3.53
N LYS A 360 -4.66 11.22 -4.62
CA LYS A 360 -5.05 12.56 -5.10
C LYS A 360 -5.87 13.35 -4.08
N LEU A 361 -6.75 12.68 -3.34
CA LEU A 361 -7.58 13.31 -2.30
C LEU A 361 -6.72 13.84 -1.14
N TYR A 362 -5.70 13.10 -0.72
CA TYR A 362 -4.88 13.48 0.44
C TYR A 362 -3.69 14.37 0.10
N THR A 363 -3.28 14.47 -1.17
CA THR A 363 -2.23 15.40 -1.60
C THR A 363 -2.74 16.83 -1.85
N THR A 364 -4.06 17.05 -1.89
CA THR A 364 -4.61 18.40 -2.04
C THR A 364 -4.60 19.18 -0.73
N GLU A 365 -4.26 20.47 -0.81
CA GLU A 365 -4.32 21.45 0.29
C GLU A 365 -5.52 22.40 0.14
N PHE A 366 -6.39 22.18 -0.85
CA PHE A 366 -7.56 23.02 -1.08
C PHE A 366 -8.57 22.87 0.06
N GLU A 367 -8.74 23.90 0.87
CA GLU A 367 -9.49 23.88 2.13
C GLU A 367 -10.87 23.20 2.08
N PRO A 368 -11.74 23.44 1.06
CA PRO A 368 -13.03 22.76 0.99
C PRO A 368 -12.91 21.23 0.85
N VAL A 369 -11.91 20.75 0.15
CA VAL A 369 -11.65 19.31 -0.01
C VAL A 369 -11.04 18.74 1.29
N VAL A 370 -10.15 19.48 1.94
CA VAL A 370 -9.60 19.09 3.26
C VAL A 370 -10.71 18.97 4.28
N TRP A 371 -11.59 19.95 4.35
CA TRP A 371 -12.76 19.90 5.24
C TRP A 371 -13.67 18.69 4.92
N ALA A 372 -14.01 18.49 3.66
CA ALA A 372 -14.90 17.40 3.24
C ALA A 372 -14.32 16.02 3.54
N ARG A 373 -13.01 15.81 3.28
CA ARG A 373 -12.34 14.52 3.57
C ARG A 373 -12.21 14.27 5.08
N SER A 374 -11.97 15.33 5.86
CA SER A 374 -11.86 15.25 7.32
C SER A 374 -13.19 14.85 7.95
N THR A 375 -14.26 15.55 7.58
CA THR A 375 -15.62 15.20 8.00
C THR A 375 -16.01 13.80 7.54
N GLY A 376 -15.64 13.43 6.29
CA GLY A 376 -15.88 12.10 5.78
C GLY A 376 -15.13 11.01 6.57
N LEU A 377 -13.89 11.26 6.99
CA LEU A 377 -13.10 10.34 7.79
C LEU A 377 -13.73 10.14 9.19
N GLU A 378 -14.16 11.21 9.83
CA GLU A 378 -14.84 11.16 11.13
C GLU A 378 -16.16 10.38 11.03
N ILE A 379 -16.99 10.63 10.01
CA ILE A 379 -18.23 9.88 9.78
C ILE A 379 -17.94 8.38 9.58
N VAL A 380 -16.92 8.03 8.77
CA VAL A 380 -16.52 6.64 8.56
C VAL A 380 -16.03 6.00 9.87
N ASN A 381 -15.33 6.75 10.71
CA ASN A 381 -14.85 6.27 12.01
C ASN A 381 -15.99 5.92 12.99
N GLU A 382 -17.12 6.59 12.90
CA GLU A 382 -18.32 6.33 13.71
C GLU A 382 -19.19 5.17 13.19
N LEU A 383 -18.95 4.70 11.96
CA LEU A 383 -19.74 3.67 11.29
C LEU A 383 -18.99 2.33 11.21
N ASP A 384 -19.12 1.49 12.24
CA ASP A 384 -18.42 0.20 12.32
C ASP A 384 -18.70 -0.71 11.13
N SER A 385 -19.93 -0.72 10.62
CA SER A 385 -20.28 -1.51 9.42
C SER A 385 -19.53 -1.05 8.17
N LEU A 386 -19.30 0.26 8.02
CA LEU A 386 -18.56 0.81 6.89
C LEU A 386 -17.06 0.57 7.04
N LYS A 387 -16.51 0.67 8.25
CA LYS A 387 -15.11 0.27 8.55
C LYS A 387 -14.89 -1.21 8.23
N ALA A 388 -15.80 -2.08 8.71
CA ALA A 388 -15.72 -3.51 8.42
C ALA A 388 -15.76 -3.80 6.92
N ALA A 389 -16.63 -3.13 6.14
CA ALA A 389 -16.70 -3.26 4.69
C ALA A 389 -15.39 -2.83 4.01
N ILE A 390 -14.79 -1.71 4.43
CA ILE A 390 -13.49 -1.25 3.92
C ILE A 390 -12.40 -2.28 4.24
N MET A 391 -12.36 -2.79 5.47
CA MET A 391 -11.38 -3.80 5.89
C MET A 391 -11.52 -5.11 5.11
N MET A 392 -12.76 -5.60 4.88
CA MET A 392 -13.02 -6.80 4.09
C MET A 392 -12.61 -6.63 2.62
N THR A 393 -12.88 -5.46 2.04
CA THR A 393 -12.50 -5.16 0.65
C THR A 393 -10.98 -5.03 0.48
N ALA A 394 -10.27 -4.53 1.50
CA ALA A 394 -8.83 -4.38 1.51
C ALA A 394 -8.08 -5.65 1.97
N GLY A 395 -8.76 -6.62 2.57
CA GLY A 395 -8.17 -7.85 3.11
C GLY A 395 -8.20 -9.03 2.14
N ALA A 396 -7.46 -10.09 2.47
CA ALA A 396 -7.39 -11.32 1.68
C ALA A 396 -8.73 -12.10 1.57
N ASP A 397 -9.66 -11.85 2.48
CA ASP A 397 -10.98 -12.52 2.49
C ASP A 397 -11.91 -12.02 1.36
N SER A 398 -11.63 -10.89 0.74
CA SER A 398 -12.36 -10.42 -0.44
C SER A 398 -12.25 -11.41 -1.62
N GLN A 399 -11.23 -12.26 -1.62
CA GLN A 399 -10.98 -13.24 -2.66
C GLN A 399 -11.77 -14.56 -2.43
N ARG A 400 -12.11 -14.90 -1.17
CA ARG A 400 -12.86 -16.13 -0.83
C ARG A 400 -14.37 -15.97 -0.85
N SER A 401 -14.87 -14.76 -0.63
CA SER A 401 -16.31 -14.48 -0.46
C SER A 401 -17.04 -14.09 -1.75
N GLY A 402 -16.37 -14.08 -2.88
CA GLY A 402 -16.94 -13.60 -4.14
C GLY A 402 -17.39 -12.11 -4.06
N MET A 403 -17.20 -11.34 -5.12
CA MET A 403 -17.57 -9.92 -5.17
C MET A 403 -18.99 -9.57 -4.68
N ALA A 404 -19.91 -10.55 -4.65
CA ALA A 404 -21.29 -10.38 -4.22
C ALA A 404 -21.41 -9.97 -2.74
N ALA A 405 -20.66 -10.59 -1.82
CA ALA A 405 -20.76 -10.29 -0.39
C ALA A 405 -20.18 -8.91 -0.05
N GLY A 406 -19.07 -8.50 -0.66
CA GLY A 406 -18.50 -7.14 -0.49
C GLY A 406 -19.41 -6.04 -1.03
N TRP A 407 -20.08 -6.29 -2.15
CA TRP A 407 -21.05 -5.35 -2.74
C TRP A 407 -22.34 -5.27 -1.92
N ASP A 408 -22.82 -6.34 -1.31
CA ASP A 408 -24.01 -6.32 -0.45
C ASP A 408 -23.73 -5.56 0.86
N VAL A 409 -22.56 -5.70 1.47
CA VAL A 409 -22.14 -4.93 2.65
C VAL A 409 -21.94 -3.46 2.28
N MET A 410 -21.34 -3.16 1.12
CA MET A 410 -21.15 -1.78 0.64
C MET A 410 -22.47 -1.12 0.24
N SER A 411 -23.41 -1.88 -0.35
CA SER A 411 -24.77 -1.37 -0.68
C SER A 411 -25.58 -1.07 0.57
N ASN A 412 -25.48 -1.89 1.62
CA ASN A 412 -26.10 -1.64 2.91
C ASN A 412 -25.46 -0.45 3.64
N GLY A 413 -24.12 -0.31 3.57
CA GLY A 413 -23.40 0.86 4.08
C GLY A 413 -23.78 2.17 3.36
N LEU A 414 -23.94 2.11 2.03
CA LEU A 414 -24.40 3.27 1.23
C LEU A 414 -25.85 3.67 1.53
N GLN A 415 -26.75 2.73 1.85
CA GLN A 415 -28.10 3.03 2.32
C GLN A 415 -28.07 3.76 3.67
N THR A 416 -27.12 3.42 4.54
CA THR A 416 -26.91 4.12 5.82
C THR A 416 -26.37 5.53 5.60
N VAL A 417 -25.43 5.72 4.68
CA VAL A 417 -24.91 7.04 4.27
C VAL A 417 -26.00 7.90 3.62
N GLU A 418 -26.88 7.32 2.81
CA GLU A 418 -28.05 8.02 2.27
C GLU A 418 -29.05 8.42 3.36
N SER A 419 -29.21 7.60 4.39
CA SER A 419 -30.07 7.89 5.54
C SER A 419 -29.49 9.03 6.38
N VAL A 420 -28.17 9.03 6.61
CA VAL A 420 -27.45 10.12 7.30
C VAL A 420 -27.47 11.40 6.46
N ALA A 421 -27.30 11.33 5.15
CA ALA A 421 -27.39 12.47 4.25
C ALA A 421 -28.83 13.04 4.17
N ARG A 422 -29.86 12.20 4.30
CA ARG A 422 -31.25 12.66 4.43
C ARG A 422 -31.48 13.35 5.76
N LEU A 423 -30.96 12.81 6.85
CA LEU A 423 -31.02 13.41 8.17
C LEU A 423 -30.31 14.78 8.22
N ALA A 424 -29.11 14.87 7.64
CA ALA A 424 -28.39 16.14 7.52
C ALA A 424 -29.12 17.19 6.68
N ARG A 425 -29.87 16.79 5.64
CA ARG A 425 -30.74 17.69 4.87
C ARG A 425 -31.91 18.21 5.66
N THR A 426 -32.39 17.41 6.62
CA THR A 426 -33.54 17.79 7.47
C THR A 426 -33.11 18.76 8.57
N ILE A 427 -31.85 18.72 9.00
CA ILE A 427 -31.29 19.51 10.10
C ILE A 427 -30.58 20.79 9.63
N GLY A 428 -30.10 20.85 8.38
CA GLY A 428 -29.31 21.97 7.85
C GLY A 428 -29.63 22.32 6.40
N GLY A 429 -30.58 23.20 6.20
CA GLY A 429 -30.97 23.71 4.87
C GLY A 429 -29.91 24.57 4.21
N GLY A 430 -28.84 23.97 3.64
CA GLY A 430 -27.84 24.73 2.88
C GLY A 430 -26.67 23.93 2.29
N MET A 431 -26.29 22.81 2.88
CA MET A 431 -25.09 22.03 2.46
C MET A 431 -25.40 20.70 1.77
N GLY A 432 -26.66 20.36 1.56
CA GLY A 432 -27.10 19.07 0.99
C GLY A 432 -26.83 18.86 -0.51
N GLY A 433 -26.43 19.88 -1.24
CA GLY A 433 -26.30 19.81 -2.70
C GLY A 433 -25.10 18.98 -3.19
N ILE A 434 -23.96 19.09 -2.53
CA ILE A 434 -22.70 18.47 -2.99
C ILE A 434 -22.62 16.98 -2.60
N LEU A 435 -23.02 16.64 -1.38
CA LEU A 435 -23.05 15.24 -0.92
C LEU A 435 -24.16 14.43 -1.62
N GLY A 436 -25.32 15.06 -1.89
CA GLY A 436 -26.42 14.43 -2.60
C GLY A 436 -26.14 14.12 -4.06
N ALA A 437 -25.40 14.97 -4.77
CA ALA A 437 -25.02 14.75 -6.16
C ALA A 437 -24.01 13.61 -6.32
N GLY A 438 -23.05 13.49 -5.41
CA GLY A 438 -22.06 12.41 -5.42
C GLY A 438 -22.70 11.04 -5.13
N ALA A 439 -23.56 10.95 -4.13
CA ALA A 439 -24.25 9.70 -3.78
C ALA A 439 -25.24 9.26 -4.89
N HIS A 440 -25.93 10.21 -5.52
CA HIS A 440 -26.88 9.91 -6.60
C HIS A 440 -26.20 9.48 -7.90
N ALA A 441 -25.02 10.04 -8.22
CA ALA A 441 -24.21 9.62 -9.37
C ALA A 441 -23.65 8.19 -9.16
N LEU A 442 -23.27 7.85 -7.94
CA LEU A 442 -22.76 6.52 -7.59
C LEU A 442 -23.86 5.45 -7.65
N THR A 443 -25.03 5.73 -7.05
CA THR A 443 -26.18 4.80 -7.08
C THR A 443 -26.73 4.58 -8.47
N LYS A 444 -26.75 5.61 -9.32
CA LYS A 444 -27.18 5.50 -10.72
C LYS A 444 -26.22 4.59 -11.50
N LYS A 445 -24.92 4.77 -11.37
CA LYS A 445 -23.92 3.93 -12.01
C LYS A 445 -23.99 2.47 -11.55
N ILE A 446 -24.19 2.22 -10.26
CA ILE A 446 -24.35 0.86 -9.69
C ILE A 446 -25.63 0.20 -10.21
N SER A 447 -26.74 0.94 -10.36
CA SER A 447 -27.99 0.39 -10.89
C SER A 447 -27.92 0.05 -12.38
N GLU A 448 -27.11 0.76 -13.15
CA GLU A 448 -26.85 0.49 -14.57
C GLU A 448 -26.02 -0.81 -14.75
N TYR A 449 -25.06 -1.08 -13.86
CA TYR A 449 -24.27 -2.33 -13.88
C TYR A 449 -25.08 -3.58 -13.42
N ARG A 450 -26.16 -3.40 -12.69
CA ARG A 450 -27.04 -4.52 -12.23
C ARG A 450 -27.98 -5.02 -13.32
N LYS A 451 -28.08 -4.33 -14.48
CA LYS A 451 -28.96 -4.66 -15.60
C LYS A 451 -28.24 -5.29 -16.80
N VAL A 452 -26.92 -5.49 -16.69
CA VAL A 452 -26.08 -6.22 -17.62
C VAL A 452 -25.56 -7.48 -16.96
#